data_16567bd421101758b596dd971593ab53
#
_entry.id   16567bd421101758b596dd971593ab53
#
_cell.length_a   1.000
_cell.length_b   1.000
_cell.length_c   1.000
_cell.angle_alpha   90.00
_cell.angle_beta   90.00
_cell.angle_gamma   90.00
#
_symmetry.space_group_name_H-M   'P 1'
#
loop_
_entity.id
_entity.type
_entity.pdbx_description
1 polymer ?
#
loop_
_entity_poly.entity_id
_entity_poly.type
_entity_poly.pdbx_seq_one_letter_code
_entity_poly.pdbx_strand_id
1 'polypeptide(L)'
;NCTIPKEEHEKREIWTAETLFKALEVCDDDIIALAINLAFSCSLRMGELLALTWDCIDITQQSIDEGHANIYVNKELQRVSRSALEALNGKDVIKKFPPALASTNTSLVLKQPKTKTSVRRIYLPKTVAEMLRKRKTSLDEMKDLFGDEYLDYDLVFCSSNGHPLEASYINRGFSKLIRENGLPKVVFHSLRHSSITYKLKLNGGDMKSVQGDSGHAQMRMIEDVYSHILDEDRATNAQRFEAEFYSKSEAPEAHAASAAPASELTDSDKAKFIQLLSNPEFATLIKSFVGSV
;
A
#
# COMPACT_ATOMS: atom_id res chain seq x y z
N ASN A 1 5.42 42.06 -8.24
CA ASN A 1 4.87 40.86 -7.61
C ASN A 1 3.99 40.16 -8.63
N CYS A 2 4.52 39.15 -9.29
CA CYS A 2 3.73 38.28 -10.16
C CYS A 2 3.17 37.15 -9.27
N THR A 3 1.88 37.23 -8.92
CA THR A 3 1.16 36.14 -8.27
C THR A 3 0.83 35.13 -9.37
N ILE A 4 1.48 33.95 -9.31
CA ILE A 4 1.10 32.82 -10.16
C ILE A 4 -0.30 32.39 -9.72
N PRO A 5 -1.31 32.34 -10.63
CA PRO A 5 -2.62 31.81 -10.27
C PRO A 5 -2.47 30.40 -9.68
N LYS A 6 -3.14 30.11 -8.56
CA LYS A 6 -3.28 28.72 -8.11
C LYS A 6 -4.10 28.00 -9.17
N GLU A 7 -3.45 27.11 -9.93
CA GLU A 7 -4.17 26.12 -10.72
C GLU A 7 -5.04 25.29 -9.74
N GLU A 8 -6.35 25.30 -9.94
CA GLU A 8 -7.23 24.32 -9.32
C GLU A 8 -6.79 22.96 -9.83
N HIS A 9 -6.16 22.18 -8.96
CA HIS A 9 -5.77 20.82 -9.33
C HIS A 9 -7.05 20.01 -9.53
N GLU A 10 -7.32 19.64 -10.78
CA GLU A 10 -8.36 18.67 -11.11
C GLU A 10 -8.22 17.45 -10.19
N LYS A 11 -9.34 17.02 -9.59
CA LYS A 11 -9.37 15.81 -8.74
C LYS A 11 -8.84 14.64 -9.57
N ARG A 12 -7.68 14.12 -9.21
CA ARG A 12 -7.11 12.95 -9.87
C ARG A 12 -7.97 11.74 -9.55
N GLU A 13 -8.54 11.14 -10.57
CA GLU A 13 -9.25 9.87 -10.40
C GLU A 13 -8.29 8.79 -9.91
N ILE A 14 -8.74 8.03 -8.92
CA ILE A 14 -8.01 6.89 -8.34
C ILE A 14 -8.92 5.67 -8.40
N TRP A 15 -8.33 4.49 -8.50
CA TRP A 15 -9.08 3.25 -8.44
C TRP A 15 -9.39 2.86 -6.99
N THR A 16 -10.60 2.35 -6.78
CA THR A 16 -10.95 1.65 -5.53
C THR A 16 -10.30 0.26 -5.51
N ALA A 17 -10.33 -0.40 -4.34
CA ALA A 17 -9.85 -1.78 -4.21
C ALA A 17 -10.63 -2.74 -5.13
N GLU A 18 -11.95 -2.57 -5.26
CA GLU A 18 -12.82 -3.39 -6.11
C GLU A 18 -12.45 -3.22 -7.60
N THR A 19 -12.20 -1.99 -8.04
CA THR A 19 -11.75 -1.71 -9.42
C THR A 19 -10.38 -2.35 -9.68
N LEU A 20 -9.49 -2.31 -8.70
CA LEU A 20 -8.17 -2.94 -8.79
C LEU A 20 -8.27 -4.47 -8.90
N PHE A 21 -9.09 -5.11 -8.06
CA PHE A 21 -9.34 -6.54 -8.12
C PHE A 21 -9.86 -6.94 -9.48
N LYS A 22 -10.89 -6.24 -10.00
CA LYS A 22 -11.42 -6.48 -11.34
C LYS A 22 -10.35 -6.34 -12.43
N ALA A 23 -9.49 -5.34 -12.32
CA ALA A 23 -8.40 -5.14 -13.27
C ALA A 23 -7.39 -6.29 -13.25
N LEU A 24 -7.07 -6.82 -12.07
CA LEU A 24 -6.15 -7.96 -11.91
C LEU A 24 -6.76 -9.28 -12.39
N GLU A 25 -8.06 -9.49 -12.20
CA GLU A 25 -8.78 -10.68 -12.69
C GLU A 25 -8.78 -10.78 -14.22
N VAL A 26 -8.85 -9.65 -14.92
CA VAL A 26 -8.89 -9.59 -16.38
C VAL A 26 -7.54 -9.32 -17.03
N CYS A 27 -6.47 -9.21 -16.24
CA CYS A 27 -5.11 -8.95 -16.72
C CYS A 27 -4.43 -10.27 -17.12
N ASP A 28 -4.23 -10.47 -18.41
CA ASP A 28 -3.58 -11.65 -19.00
C ASP A 28 -2.05 -11.50 -19.15
N ASP A 29 -1.48 -10.31 -18.90
CA ASP A 29 -0.05 -10.03 -18.94
C ASP A 29 0.55 -10.11 -17.52
N ASP A 30 1.31 -11.17 -17.23
CA ASP A 30 1.95 -11.40 -15.94
C ASP A 30 2.88 -10.24 -15.51
N ILE A 31 3.53 -9.53 -16.46
CA ILE A 31 4.42 -8.40 -16.16
C ILE A 31 3.59 -7.19 -15.74
N ILE A 32 2.50 -6.92 -16.44
CA ILE A 32 1.59 -5.82 -16.09
C ILE A 32 0.87 -6.12 -14.76
N ALA A 33 0.41 -7.35 -14.56
CA ALA A 33 -0.20 -7.77 -13.29
C ALA A 33 0.76 -7.60 -12.11
N LEU A 34 2.03 -8.02 -12.24
CA LEU A 34 3.07 -7.82 -11.22
C LEU A 34 3.35 -6.34 -10.98
N ALA A 35 3.45 -5.54 -12.05
CA ALA A 35 3.67 -4.10 -11.95
C ALA A 35 2.53 -3.39 -11.19
N ILE A 36 1.27 -3.73 -11.50
CA ILE A 36 0.09 -3.21 -10.79
C ILE A 36 0.13 -3.58 -9.31
N ASN A 37 0.38 -4.86 -8.99
CA ASN A 37 0.45 -5.34 -7.62
C ASN A 37 1.55 -4.64 -6.82
N LEU A 38 2.75 -4.48 -7.36
CA LEU A 38 3.86 -3.78 -6.69
C LEU A 38 3.58 -2.27 -6.54
N ALA A 39 3.02 -1.61 -7.56
CA ALA A 39 2.67 -0.20 -7.47
C ALA A 39 1.61 0.05 -6.39
N PHE A 40 0.64 -0.85 -6.25
CA PHE A 40 -0.44 -0.73 -5.28
C PHE A 40 -0.01 -1.20 -3.88
N SER A 41 0.55 -2.39 -3.72
CA SER A 41 0.91 -2.92 -2.39
C SER A 41 2.09 -2.18 -1.76
N CYS A 42 3.09 -1.79 -2.58
CA CYS A 42 4.32 -1.16 -2.10
C CYS A 42 4.40 0.35 -2.35
N SER A 43 3.37 0.95 -2.92
CA SER A 43 3.33 2.39 -3.26
C SER A 43 4.55 2.85 -4.09
N LEU A 44 5.06 2.00 -5.01
CA LEU A 44 6.26 2.30 -5.79
C LEU A 44 6.01 3.38 -6.85
N ARG A 45 7.03 4.22 -7.07
CA ARG A 45 7.10 5.06 -8.27
C ARG A 45 7.52 4.21 -9.47
N MET A 46 7.13 4.62 -10.69
CA MET A 46 7.50 3.91 -11.92
C MET A 46 9.01 3.65 -12.03
N GLY A 47 9.83 4.65 -11.74
CA GLY A 47 11.29 4.50 -11.78
C GLY A 47 11.84 3.57 -10.72
N GLU A 48 11.26 3.54 -9.53
CA GLU A 48 11.60 2.61 -8.44
C GLU A 48 11.22 1.17 -8.80
N LEU A 49 10.01 0.97 -9.34
CA LEU A 49 9.49 -0.31 -9.80
C LEU A 49 10.40 -0.93 -10.87
N LEU A 50 10.73 -0.18 -11.91
CA LEU A 50 11.56 -0.65 -13.03
C LEU A 50 13.02 -0.87 -12.64
N ALA A 51 13.47 -0.26 -11.54
CA ALA A 51 14.82 -0.39 -11.00
C ALA A 51 15.00 -1.56 -10.02
N LEU A 52 13.94 -2.33 -9.74
CA LEU A 52 14.05 -3.49 -8.85
C LEU A 52 15.00 -4.51 -9.45
N THR A 53 16.01 -4.88 -8.65
CA THR A 53 16.99 -5.91 -8.94
C THR A 53 16.89 -7.00 -7.89
N TRP A 54 17.26 -8.22 -8.24
CA TRP A 54 17.09 -9.38 -7.35
C TRP A 54 17.97 -9.30 -6.09
N ASP A 55 19.09 -8.58 -6.14
CA ASP A 55 19.94 -8.27 -4.97
C ASP A 55 19.24 -7.46 -3.87
N CYS A 56 18.13 -6.82 -4.21
CA CYS A 56 17.34 -5.97 -3.30
C CYS A 56 16.04 -6.63 -2.84
N ILE A 57 15.85 -7.94 -3.07
CA ILE A 57 14.59 -8.66 -2.83
C ILE A 57 14.84 -9.87 -1.96
N ASP A 58 14.17 -9.93 -0.83
CA ASP A 58 14.12 -11.13 0.01
C ASP A 58 12.76 -11.80 -0.13
N ILE A 59 12.74 -12.91 -0.86
CA ILE A 59 11.58 -13.78 -1.10
C ILE A 59 11.94 -15.24 -0.85
N THR A 60 12.82 -15.50 0.12
CA THR A 60 13.10 -16.87 0.57
C THR A 60 11.81 -17.49 1.10
N GLN A 61 11.72 -18.84 1.03
CA GLN A 61 10.53 -19.52 1.55
C GLN A 61 10.31 -19.17 3.03
N GLN A 62 11.38 -19.13 3.80
CA GLN A 62 11.33 -18.76 5.21
C GLN A 62 10.79 -17.34 5.39
N SER A 63 11.31 -16.34 4.67
CA SER A 63 10.85 -14.95 4.79
C SER A 63 9.38 -14.78 4.39
N ILE A 64 8.91 -15.56 3.41
CA ILE A 64 7.49 -15.56 2.99
C ILE A 64 6.60 -16.16 4.09
N ASP A 65 6.99 -17.32 4.65
CA ASP A 65 6.21 -18.02 5.65
C ASP A 65 6.15 -17.26 6.98
N GLU A 66 7.22 -16.54 7.33
CA GLU A 66 7.30 -15.67 8.51
C GLU A 66 6.66 -14.27 8.29
N GLY A 67 6.21 -13.94 7.08
CA GLY A 67 5.67 -12.60 6.75
C GLY A 67 6.73 -11.49 6.69
N HIS A 68 7.99 -11.84 6.49
CA HIS A 68 9.14 -10.93 6.42
C HIS A 68 9.69 -10.71 5.02
N ALA A 69 9.06 -11.31 3.99
CA ALA A 69 9.41 -11.05 2.60
C ALA A 69 9.40 -9.54 2.32
N ASN A 70 10.43 -9.04 1.65
CA ASN A 70 10.58 -7.60 1.51
C ASN A 70 11.37 -7.19 0.26
N ILE A 71 11.21 -5.93 -0.13
CA ILE A 71 12.04 -5.24 -1.13
C ILE A 71 12.77 -4.07 -0.49
N TYR A 72 14.00 -3.83 -0.94
CA TYR A 72 14.79 -2.67 -0.55
C TYR A 72 14.89 -1.68 -1.71
N VAL A 73 14.10 -0.61 -1.65
CA VAL A 73 14.07 0.43 -2.68
C VAL A 73 15.26 1.34 -2.47
N ASN A 74 16.27 1.25 -3.33
CA ASN A 74 17.51 2.04 -3.26
C ASN A 74 18.03 2.48 -4.63
N LYS A 75 17.25 2.22 -5.69
CA LYS A 75 17.59 2.53 -7.07
C LYS A 75 16.38 3.12 -7.81
N GLU A 76 16.63 3.88 -8.86
CA GLU A 76 15.61 4.29 -9.83
C GLU A 76 16.13 4.14 -11.27
N LEU A 77 15.26 3.69 -12.17
CA LEU A 77 15.54 3.59 -13.60
C LEU A 77 14.98 4.84 -14.28
N GLN A 78 15.82 5.54 -15.01
CA GLN A 78 15.45 6.78 -15.67
C GLN A 78 16.08 6.89 -17.05
N ARG A 79 15.32 7.44 -18.01
CA ARG A 79 15.86 7.87 -19.30
C ARG A 79 16.28 9.33 -19.21
N VAL A 80 17.55 9.60 -19.48
CA VAL A 80 18.16 10.93 -19.39
C VAL A 80 18.82 11.33 -20.71
N SER A 81 18.94 12.63 -20.99
CA SER A 81 19.67 13.10 -22.17
C SER A 81 21.17 12.84 -22.00
N ARG A 82 21.87 12.56 -23.12
CA ARG A 82 23.33 12.36 -23.09
C ARG A 82 24.05 13.62 -22.61
N SER A 83 23.59 14.80 -23.03
CA SER A 83 24.14 16.08 -22.57
C SER A 83 24.02 16.28 -21.06
N ALA A 84 22.90 15.87 -20.44
CA ALA A 84 22.75 15.92 -18.99
C ALA A 84 23.70 14.95 -18.27
N LEU A 85 23.91 13.75 -18.81
CA LEU A 85 24.88 12.78 -18.26
C LEU A 85 26.32 13.31 -18.30
N GLU A 86 26.69 13.96 -19.39
CA GLU A 86 28.01 14.58 -19.57
C GLU A 86 28.20 15.76 -18.63
N ALA A 87 27.20 16.66 -18.56
CA ALA A 87 27.22 17.84 -17.68
C ALA A 87 27.33 17.48 -16.19
N LEU A 88 26.78 16.34 -15.78
CA LEU A 88 26.79 15.86 -14.39
C LEU A 88 27.91 14.85 -14.13
N ASN A 89 28.80 14.59 -15.09
CA ASN A 89 29.85 13.57 -15.02
C ASN A 89 29.34 12.20 -14.50
N GLY A 90 28.12 11.84 -14.89
CA GLY A 90 27.49 10.59 -14.45
C GLY A 90 27.23 10.50 -12.93
N LYS A 91 27.13 11.63 -12.23
CA LYS A 91 26.87 11.66 -10.80
C LYS A 91 25.63 10.84 -10.46
N ASP A 92 25.74 10.01 -9.41
CA ASP A 92 24.69 9.12 -8.89
C ASP A 92 24.30 7.97 -9.85
N VAL A 93 24.94 7.82 -11.01
CA VAL A 93 24.70 6.73 -11.96
C VAL A 93 25.39 5.47 -11.49
N ILE A 94 24.62 4.38 -11.30
CA ILE A 94 25.09 3.04 -10.94
C ILE A 94 25.47 2.27 -12.19
N LYS A 95 24.58 2.30 -13.22
CA LYS A 95 24.77 1.57 -14.47
C LYS A 95 24.13 2.35 -15.63
N LYS A 96 24.81 2.37 -16.75
CA LYS A 96 24.29 2.87 -18.04
C LYS A 96 24.00 1.68 -18.93
N PHE A 97 22.78 1.59 -19.45
CA PHE A 97 22.41 0.52 -20.36
C PHE A 97 22.76 0.87 -21.80
N PRO A 98 23.13 -0.12 -22.62
CA PRO A 98 23.32 0.09 -24.04
C PRO A 98 22.04 0.65 -24.69
N PRO A 99 22.15 1.59 -25.62
CA PRO A 99 20.98 2.09 -26.34
C PRO A 99 20.43 1.00 -27.27
N ALA A 100 19.10 0.84 -27.29
CA ALA A 100 18.46 -0.07 -28.25
C ALA A 100 18.65 0.36 -29.71
N LEU A 101 18.86 1.67 -29.95
CA LEU A 101 19.13 2.26 -31.24
C LEU A 101 20.32 3.23 -31.12
N ALA A 102 21.29 3.15 -32.03
CA ALA A 102 22.51 3.95 -31.98
C ALA A 102 22.28 5.46 -32.09
N SER A 103 21.17 5.90 -32.72
CA SER A 103 20.85 7.29 -33.02
C SER A 103 20.12 8.06 -31.92
N THR A 104 19.94 7.48 -30.71
CA THR A 104 19.18 8.15 -29.64
C THR A 104 20.03 9.17 -28.89
N ASN A 105 19.49 10.37 -28.67
CA ASN A 105 20.11 11.43 -27.84
C ASN A 105 19.88 11.21 -26.33
N THR A 106 19.37 10.05 -25.92
CA THR A 106 19.09 9.70 -24.52
C THR A 106 19.74 8.37 -24.16
N SER A 107 19.98 8.18 -22.87
CA SER A 107 20.47 6.92 -22.31
C SER A 107 19.55 6.48 -21.19
N LEU A 108 19.32 5.16 -21.08
CA LEU A 108 18.67 4.56 -19.93
C LEU A 108 19.73 4.32 -18.86
N VAL A 109 19.46 4.77 -17.65
CA VAL A 109 20.39 4.64 -16.54
C VAL A 109 19.70 4.13 -15.28
N LEU A 110 20.39 3.27 -14.58
CA LEU A 110 20.10 2.91 -13.19
C LEU A 110 20.88 3.86 -12.30
N LYS A 111 20.23 4.52 -11.38
CA LYS A 111 20.87 5.52 -10.53
C LYS A 111 20.35 5.47 -9.10
N GLN A 112 21.06 6.13 -8.19
CA GLN A 112 20.60 6.33 -6.82
C GLN A 112 19.38 7.25 -6.77
N PRO A 113 18.45 7.04 -5.83
CA PRO A 113 17.30 7.94 -5.63
C PRO A 113 17.76 9.35 -5.25
N LYS A 114 17.01 10.35 -5.72
CA LYS A 114 17.32 11.77 -5.48
C LYS A 114 17.35 12.16 -4.01
N THR A 115 16.58 11.49 -3.15
CA THR A 115 16.46 11.82 -1.72
C THR A 115 16.73 10.58 -0.85
N LYS A 116 17.32 10.79 0.32
CA LYS A 116 17.55 9.73 1.32
C LYS A 116 16.24 9.07 1.79
N THR A 117 15.15 9.82 1.84
CA THR A 117 13.81 9.32 2.24
C THR A 117 13.20 8.37 1.20
N SER A 118 13.69 8.37 -0.03
CA SER A 118 13.29 7.40 -1.06
C SER A 118 13.87 6.01 -0.81
N VAL A 119 15.01 5.92 -0.09
CA VAL A 119 15.64 4.64 0.27
C VAL A 119 14.89 4.05 1.46
N ARG A 120 14.29 2.87 1.26
CA ARG A 120 13.43 2.25 2.27
C ARG A 120 13.26 0.76 2.04
N ARG A 121 12.94 0.03 3.11
CA ARG A 121 12.48 -1.35 3.04
C ARG A 121 10.97 -1.39 3.09
N ILE A 122 10.36 -2.22 2.27
CA ILE A 122 8.91 -2.41 2.22
C ILE A 122 8.64 -3.91 2.32
N TYR A 123 7.82 -4.31 3.27
CA TYR A 123 7.38 -5.69 3.42
C TYR A 123 6.33 -6.03 2.37
N LEU A 124 6.40 -7.25 1.86
CA LEU A 124 5.54 -7.74 0.79
C LEU A 124 4.38 -8.56 1.34
N PRO A 125 3.16 -8.35 0.83
CA PRO A 125 2.11 -9.36 0.98
C PRO A 125 2.57 -10.70 0.37
N LYS A 126 2.19 -11.82 0.99
CA LYS A 126 2.55 -13.18 0.53
C LYS A 126 2.28 -13.37 -0.96
N THR A 127 1.09 -12.97 -1.43
CA THR A 127 0.71 -13.07 -2.85
C THR A 127 1.71 -12.37 -3.78
N VAL A 128 2.19 -11.18 -3.41
CA VAL A 128 3.14 -10.41 -4.24
C VAL A 128 4.53 -11.04 -4.20
N ALA A 129 4.94 -11.59 -3.05
CA ALA A 129 6.20 -12.33 -2.93
C ALA A 129 6.18 -13.59 -3.82
N GLU A 130 5.07 -14.34 -3.86
CA GLU A 130 4.92 -15.50 -4.74
C GLU A 130 4.88 -15.11 -6.24
N MET A 131 4.27 -13.99 -6.59
CA MET A 131 4.35 -13.47 -7.97
C MET A 131 5.79 -13.14 -8.37
N LEU A 132 6.60 -12.55 -7.47
CA LEU A 132 8.02 -12.32 -7.72
C LEU A 132 8.80 -13.63 -7.86
N ARG A 133 8.50 -14.65 -7.07
CA ARG A 133 9.10 -15.99 -7.23
C ARG A 133 8.79 -16.58 -8.60
N LYS A 134 7.52 -16.56 -9.01
CA LYS A 134 7.11 -17.01 -10.35
C LYS A 134 7.88 -16.25 -11.44
N ARG A 135 8.00 -14.92 -11.28
CA ARG A 135 8.77 -14.10 -12.22
C ARG A 135 10.24 -14.49 -12.27
N LYS A 136 10.85 -14.75 -11.10
CA LYS A 136 12.25 -15.20 -11.03
C LYS A 136 12.46 -16.51 -11.77
N THR A 137 11.64 -17.51 -11.51
CA THR A 137 11.69 -18.81 -12.22
C THR A 137 11.58 -18.63 -13.72
N SER A 138 10.60 -17.82 -14.19
CA SER A 138 10.45 -17.55 -15.63
C SER A 138 11.67 -16.86 -16.25
N LEU A 139 12.37 -15.99 -15.52
CA LEU A 139 13.59 -15.36 -16.01
C LEU A 139 14.79 -16.32 -16.00
N ASP A 140 14.87 -17.20 -15.02
CA ASP A 140 15.92 -18.23 -14.97
C ASP A 140 15.78 -19.20 -16.15
N GLU A 141 14.53 -19.62 -16.50
CA GLU A 141 14.24 -20.40 -17.71
C GLU A 141 14.66 -19.67 -19.00
N MET A 142 14.43 -18.34 -19.07
CA MET A 142 14.87 -17.53 -20.21
C MET A 142 16.41 -17.43 -20.29
N LYS A 143 17.09 -17.29 -19.14
CA LYS A 143 18.56 -17.30 -19.09
C LYS A 143 19.12 -18.60 -19.64
N ASP A 144 18.57 -19.73 -19.24
CA ASP A 144 18.97 -21.05 -19.72
C ASP A 144 18.71 -21.20 -21.24
N LEU A 145 17.59 -20.67 -21.73
CA LEU A 145 17.24 -20.73 -23.16
C LEU A 145 18.14 -19.87 -24.05
N PHE A 146 18.45 -18.63 -23.61
CA PHE A 146 19.26 -17.69 -24.41
C PHE A 146 20.76 -17.84 -24.18
N GLY A 147 21.18 -18.50 -23.11
CA GLY A 147 22.59 -18.70 -22.78
C GLY A 147 23.40 -17.40 -22.81
N ASP A 148 24.50 -17.39 -23.56
CA ASP A 148 25.41 -16.23 -23.66
C ASP A 148 24.78 -14.99 -24.31
N GLU A 149 23.64 -15.14 -25.00
CA GLU A 149 22.89 -14.01 -25.59
C GLU A 149 22.01 -13.27 -24.59
N TYR A 150 21.80 -13.85 -23.39
CA TYR A 150 21.01 -13.22 -22.35
C TYR A 150 21.76 -12.05 -21.70
N LEU A 151 21.14 -10.87 -21.66
CA LEU A 151 21.70 -9.69 -21.03
C LEU A 151 21.35 -9.66 -19.52
N ASP A 152 22.17 -10.28 -18.70
CA ASP A 152 21.94 -10.33 -17.27
C ASP A 152 22.28 -9.01 -16.57
N TYR A 153 21.25 -8.24 -16.30
CA TYR A 153 21.34 -7.00 -15.54
C TYR A 153 20.72 -7.11 -14.15
N ASP A 154 20.39 -8.31 -13.71
CA ASP A 154 19.76 -8.59 -12.41
C ASP A 154 18.39 -7.93 -12.21
N LEU A 155 17.75 -7.46 -13.29
CA LEU A 155 16.48 -6.72 -13.23
C LEU A 155 15.26 -7.66 -13.15
N VAL A 156 14.27 -7.28 -12.34
CA VAL A 156 12.95 -7.93 -12.29
C VAL A 156 12.14 -7.60 -13.55
N PHE A 157 12.17 -6.34 -13.96
CA PHE A 157 11.45 -5.83 -15.12
C PHE A 157 12.36 -5.74 -16.34
N CYS A 158 12.55 -6.87 -16.98
CA CYS A 158 13.27 -7.01 -18.24
C CYS A 158 12.47 -7.84 -19.25
N SER A 159 12.84 -7.73 -20.53
CA SER A 159 12.33 -8.58 -21.61
C SER A 159 12.86 -10.01 -21.50
N SER A 160 12.38 -10.93 -22.35
CA SER A 160 12.81 -12.33 -22.38
C SER A 160 14.31 -12.52 -22.57
N ASN A 161 14.98 -11.61 -23.28
CA ASN A 161 16.44 -11.62 -23.47
C ASN A 161 17.21 -10.71 -22.51
N GLY A 162 16.56 -10.23 -21.42
CA GLY A 162 17.21 -9.47 -20.35
C GLY A 162 17.32 -7.95 -20.54
N HIS A 163 16.86 -7.38 -21.67
CA HIS A 163 16.82 -5.92 -21.84
C HIS A 163 15.90 -5.26 -20.81
N PRO A 164 16.31 -4.14 -20.20
CA PRO A 164 15.45 -3.40 -19.27
C PRO A 164 14.13 -2.98 -19.92
N LEU A 165 13.02 -3.20 -19.24
CA LEU A 165 11.75 -2.61 -19.64
C LEU A 165 11.69 -1.14 -19.24
N GLU A 166 11.00 -0.35 -20.06
CA GLU A 166 10.83 1.09 -19.84
C GLU A 166 9.39 1.44 -19.44
N ALA A 167 9.20 2.63 -18.87
CA ALA A 167 7.90 3.14 -18.49
C ALA A 167 6.86 3.10 -19.63
N SER A 168 7.32 3.27 -20.88
CA SER A 168 6.47 3.17 -22.06
C SER A 168 5.82 1.79 -22.24
N TYR A 169 6.53 0.70 -21.88
CA TYR A 169 5.99 -0.65 -21.92
C TYR A 169 4.85 -0.80 -20.91
N ILE A 170 5.12 -0.47 -19.66
CA ILE A 170 4.12 -0.57 -18.58
C ILE A 170 2.91 0.32 -18.87
N ASN A 171 3.13 1.56 -19.27
CA ASN A 171 2.04 2.49 -19.57
C ASN A 171 1.17 2.02 -20.74
N ARG A 172 1.76 1.43 -21.79
CA ARG A 172 1.01 0.87 -22.93
C ARG A 172 0.19 -0.35 -22.52
N GLY A 173 0.80 -1.30 -21.79
CA GLY A 173 0.11 -2.48 -21.28
C GLY A 173 -1.05 -2.11 -20.35
N PHE A 174 -0.82 -1.19 -19.41
CA PHE A 174 -1.84 -0.68 -18.51
C PHE A 174 -2.99 0.05 -19.23
N SER A 175 -2.65 0.90 -20.22
CA SER A 175 -3.66 1.59 -21.02
C SER A 175 -4.45 0.63 -21.90
N LYS A 176 -3.83 -0.44 -22.41
CA LYS A 176 -4.49 -1.52 -23.14
C LYS A 176 -5.50 -2.23 -22.24
N LEU A 177 -5.07 -2.65 -21.05
CA LEU A 177 -5.92 -3.31 -20.05
C LEU A 177 -7.17 -2.47 -19.73
N ILE A 178 -7.00 -1.18 -19.47
CA ILE A 178 -8.11 -0.24 -19.20
C ILE A 178 -9.08 -0.19 -20.37
N ARG A 179 -8.58 0.00 -21.58
CA ARG A 179 -9.40 0.20 -22.78
C ARG A 179 -10.19 -1.06 -23.15
N GLU A 180 -9.54 -2.23 -23.09
CA GLU A 180 -10.13 -3.49 -23.54
C GLU A 180 -11.17 -4.04 -22.56
N ASN A 181 -11.09 -3.65 -21.29
CA ASN A 181 -11.99 -4.12 -20.23
C ASN A 181 -12.94 -3.04 -19.70
N GLY A 182 -13.00 -1.86 -20.33
CA GLY A 182 -13.93 -0.79 -19.94
C GLY A 182 -13.71 -0.28 -18.52
N LEU A 183 -12.46 -0.33 -18.03
CA LEU A 183 -12.12 0.14 -16.69
C LEU A 183 -12.07 1.67 -16.62
N PRO A 184 -12.29 2.29 -15.46
CA PRO A 184 -12.16 3.73 -15.29
C PRO A 184 -10.77 4.21 -15.70
N LYS A 185 -10.72 5.30 -16.50
CA LYS A 185 -9.47 5.81 -17.05
C LYS A 185 -8.62 6.48 -15.98
N VAL A 186 -7.48 5.91 -15.68
CA VAL A 186 -6.46 6.48 -14.78
C VAL A 186 -5.08 6.32 -15.40
N VAL A 187 -4.08 7.05 -14.90
CA VAL A 187 -2.68 6.84 -15.26
C VAL A 187 -2.02 5.85 -14.28
N PHE A 188 -0.98 5.14 -14.70
CA PHE A 188 -0.32 4.15 -13.85
C PHE A 188 0.13 4.74 -12.49
N HIS A 189 0.57 5.99 -12.44
CA HIS A 189 0.96 6.66 -11.21
C HIS A 189 -0.21 6.83 -10.21
N SER A 190 -1.46 6.83 -10.69
CA SER A 190 -2.64 6.89 -9.81
C SER A 190 -2.75 5.67 -8.90
N LEU A 191 -2.19 4.50 -9.30
CA LEU A 191 -2.14 3.30 -8.43
C LEU A 191 -1.40 3.56 -7.12
N ARG A 192 -0.36 4.39 -7.15
CA ARG A 192 0.33 4.82 -5.93
C ARG A 192 -0.56 5.70 -5.04
N HIS A 193 -1.38 6.56 -5.62
CA HIS A 193 -2.36 7.34 -4.86
C HIS A 193 -3.46 6.44 -4.29
N SER A 194 -3.97 5.49 -5.08
CA SER A 194 -4.90 4.45 -4.59
C SER A 194 -4.32 3.66 -3.43
N SER A 195 -3.03 3.27 -3.52
CA SER A 195 -2.29 2.58 -2.46
C SER A 195 -2.27 3.36 -1.15
N ILE A 196 -1.88 4.64 -1.21
CA ILE A 196 -1.79 5.52 -0.04
C ILE A 196 -3.16 5.68 0.61
N THR A 197 -4.18 5.96 -0.19
CA THR A 197 -5.58 6.06 0.24
C THR A 197 -6.05 4.78 0.93
N TYR A 198 -5.80 3.63 0.31
CA TYR A 198 -6.21 2.33 0.84
C TYR A 198 -5.49 1.99 2.15
N LYS A 199 -4.19 2.22 2.23
CA LYS A 199 -3.40 2.01 3.45
C LYS A 199 -3.84 2.91 4.60
N LEU A 200 -4.17 4.17 4.32
CA LEU A 200 -4.71 5.09 5.34
C LEU A 200 -6.07 4.61 5.86
N LYS A 201 -6.95 4.10 5.00
CA LYS A 201 -8.20 3.48 5.43
C LYS A 201 -7.99 2.25 6.31
N LEU A 202 -7.04 1.37 5.94
CA LEU A 202 -6.74 0.14 6.69
C LEU A 202 -6.16 0.40 8.08
N ASN A 203 -5.31 1.41 8.23
CA ASN A 203 -4.61 1.68 9.49
C ASN A 203 -5.22 2.81 10.33
N GLY A 204 -6.48 3.20 10.03
CA GLY A 204 -7.20 4.23 10.79
C GLY A 204 -6.62 5.63 10.65
N GLY A 205 -5.94 5.94 9.53
CA GLY A 205 -5.41 7.27 9.24
C GLY A 205 -3.98 7.51 9.76
N ASP A 206 -3.23 6.48 10.13
CA ASP A 206 -1.82 6.63 10.51
C ASP A 206 -0.95 7.04 9.32
N MET A 207 -0.86 8.34 9.10
CA MET A 207 -0.09 8.96 8.02
C MET A 207 1.41 8.67 8.13
N LYS A 208 1.94 8.50 9.36
CA LYS A 208 3.36 8.28 9.58
C LYS A 208 3.81 6.90 9.09
N SER A 209 3.02 5.88 9.35
CA SER A 209 3.22 4.54 8.82
C SER A 209 3.21 4.54 7.29
N VAL A 210 2.20 5.17 6.68
CA VAL A 210 2.09 5.27 5.21
C VAL A 210 3.21 6.10 4.59
N GLN A 211 3.73 7.12 5.29
CA GLN A 211 4.88 7.90 4.84
C GLN A 211 6.13 7.02 4.75
N GLY A 212 6.36 6.13 5.72
CA GLY A 212 7.46 5.17 5.70
C GLY A 212 7.44 4.27 4.47
N ASP A 213 6.29 3.68 4.17
CA ASP A 213 6.12 2.79 3.01
C ASP A 213 6.22 3.53 1.67
N SER A 214 5.62 4.70 1.59
CA SER A 214 5.54 5.45 0.34
C SER A 214 6.81 6.26 0.03
N GLY A 215 7.67 6.56 1.03
CA GLY A 215 8.88 7.36 0.84
C GLY A 215 8.58 8.80 0.42
N HIS A 216 7.49 9.40 0.92
CA HIS A 216 7.24 10.83 0.72
C HIS A 216 8.11 11.65 1.68
N ALA A 217 8.81 12.65 1.12
CA ALA A 217 9.66 13.54 1.90
C ALA A 217 8.86 14.46 2.84
N GLN A 218 7.61 14.77 2.48
CA GLN A 218 6.73 15.68 3.23
C GLN A 218 5.38 15.02 3.50
N MET A 219 4.93 15.11 4.74
CA MET A 219 3.61 14.63 5.19
C MET A 219 2.47 15.27 4.40
N ARG A 220 2.59 16.56 4.08
CA ARG A 220 1.61 17.32 3.31
C ARG A 220 1.20 16.65 1.99
N MET A 221 2.11 15.94 1.33
CA MET A 221 1.80 15.21 0.09
C MET A 221 0.84 14.03 0.32
N ILE A 222 0.82 13.48 1.54
CA ILE A 222 -0.13 12.44 1.96
C ILE A 222 -1.45 13.08 2.38
N GLU A 223 -1.39 14.20 3.09
CA GLU A 223 -2.55 14.98 3.51
C GLU A 223 -3.39 15.44 2.32
N ASP A 224 -2.74 15.93 1.25
CA ASP A 224 -3.41 16.36 0.01
C ASP A 224 -4.19 15.21 -0.65
N VAL A 225 -3.67 13.97 -0.58
CA VAL A 225 -4.37 12.76 -1.07
C VAL A 225 -5.51 12.37 -0.14
N TYR A 226 -5.33 12.52 1.18
CA TYR A 226 -6.26 12.09 2.20
C TYR A 226 -7.42 13.06 2.45
N SER A 227 -7.23 14.36 2.17
CA SER A 227 -8.23 15.40 2.41
C SER A 227 -9.61 15.13 1.75
N HIS A 228 -9.62 14.35 0.67
CA HIS A 228 -10.84 13.97 -0.04
C HIS A 228 -11.63 12.83 0.63
N ILE A 229 -11.01 12.09 1.56
CA ILE A 229 -11.62 10.95 2.27
C ILE A 229 -12.27 11.40 3.58
N LEU A 230 -11.83 12.55 4.10
CA LEU A 230 -12.20 13.05 5.43
C LEU A 230 -13.71 13.18 5.68
N ASP A 231 -14.53 13.41 4.66
CA ASP A 231 -15.98 13.61 4.87
C ASP A 231 -16.70 12.27 5.14
N GLU A 232 -16.33 11.18 4.43
CA GLU A 232 -16.85 9.84 4.72
C GLU A 232 -16.37 9.33 6.08
N ASP A 233 -15.11 9.58 6.40
CA ASP A 233 -14.51 9.19 7.68
C ASP A 233 -15.09 9.98 8.86
N ARG A 234 -15.48 11.27 8.67
CA ARG A 234 -16.16 12.08 9.70
C ARG A 234 -17.50 11.50 10.10
N ALA A 235 -18.31 11.06 9.13
CA ALA A 235 -19.58 10.40 9.40
C ALA A 235 -19.37 9.07 10.14
N THR A 236 -18.39 8.27 9.69
CA THR A 236 -18.01 7.01 10.33
C THR A 236 -17.46 7.23 11.74
N ASN A 237 -16.65 8.26 11.96
CA ASN A 237 -16.12 8.61 13.28
C ASN A 237 -17.20 9.06 14.24
N ALA A 238 -18.20 9.81 13.78
CA ALA A 238 -19.36 10.18 14.59
C ALA A 238 -20.14 8.94 15.02
N GLN A 239 -20.37 7.96 14.11
CA GLN A 239 -21.02 6.69 14.44
C GLN A 239 -20.21 5.84 15.41
N ARG A 240 -18.87 5.76 15.23
CA ARG A 240 -17.99 5.06 16.16
C ARG A 240 -17.97 5.72 17.53
N PHE A 241 -17.96 7.06 17.58
CA PHE A 241 -18.02 7.79 18.83
C PHE A 241 -19.34 7.51 19.56
N GLU A 242 -20.47 7.50 18.84
CA GLU A 242 -21.76 7.12 19.38
C GLU A 242 -21.72 5.70 19.97
N ALA A 243 -21.22 4.72 19.18
CA ALA A 243 -21.14 3.32 19.60
C ALA A 243 -20.18 3.09 20.76
N GLU A 244 -19.02 3.74 20.81
CA GLU A 244 -17.98 3.50 21.82
C GLU A 244 -18.18 4.33 23.09
N PHE A 245 -18.72 5.52 22.99
CA PHE A 245 -18.86 6.43 24.12
C PHE A 245 -20.28 6.44 24.69
N TYR A 246 -21.30 6.61 23.86
CA TYR A 246 -22.68 6.74 24.35
C TYR A 246 -23.36 5.39 24.55
N SER A 247 -23.06 4.35 23.76
CA SER A 247 -23.68 3.03 23.99
C SER A 247 -23.09 2.27 25.19
N LYS A 248 -21.88 2.65 25.66
CA LYS A 248 -21.29 2.09 26.90
C LYS A 248 -21.62 2.91 28.14
N SER A 249 -22.07 4.15 28.00
CA SER A 249 -22.66 4.92 29.07
C SER A 249 -24.15 4.65 29.03
N GLU A 250 -24.67 3.74 29.84
CA GLU A 250 -26.03 3.87 30.29
C GLU A 250 -26.14 5.29 30.85
N ALA A 251 -26.85 6.15 30.14
CA ALA A 251 -27.02 7.52 30.54
C ALA A 251 -27.62 7.53 31.96
N PRO A 252 -27.14 8.38 32.88
CA PRO A 252 -27.89 8.63 34.11
C PRO A 252 -29.25 9.17 33.68
N GLU A 253 -30.31 8.41 33.92
CA GLU A 253 -31.69 8.80 33.67
C GLU A 253 -31.92 10.17 34.29
N ALA A 254 -32.21 11.13 33.43
CA ALA A 254 -32.77 12.41 33.89
C ALA A 254 -34.06 12.11 34.64
N HIS A 255 -34.08 12.48 35.91
CA HIS A 255 -35.26 12.39 36.76
C HIS A 255 -36.51 13.00 36.11
N ALA A 256 -37.37 12.14 35.61
CA ALA A 256 -38.78 12.46 35.46
C ALA A 256 -39.56 11.45 36.28
N ALA A 257 -40.06 11.91 37.38
CA ALA A 257 -40.89 11.16 38.30
C ALA A 257 -42.15 10.61 37.59
N SER A 258 -42.23 9.27 37.54
CA SER A 258 -43.53 8.58 37.47
C SER A 258 -43.34 7.21 38.09
N ALA A 259 -43.92 7.02 39.24
CA ALA A 259 -43.93 5.77 39.96
C ALA A 259 -44.70 4.70 39.16
N ALA A 260 -44.04 3.58 38.83
CA ALA A 260 -44.70 2.33 38.50
C ALA A 260 -44.20 1.23 39.45
N PRO A 261 -45.03 0.28 39.85
CA PRO A 261 -44.79 -0.55 41.01
C PRO A 261 -43.69 -1.59 40.80
N ALA A 262 -42.87 -1.77 41.81
CA ALA A 262 -41.88 -2.83 41.90
C ALA A 262 -42.53 -4.20 41.65
N SER A 263 -42.14 -4.91 40.59
CA SER A 263 -42.49 -6.30 40.44
C SER A 263 -41.70 -7.12 41.47
N GLU A 264 -42.38 -7.75 42.36
CA GLU A 264 -41.81 -8.65 43.36
C GLU A 264 -41.06 -9.79 42.66
N LEU A 265 -39.78 -10.01 43.06
CA LEU A 265 -38.96 -11.14 42.64
C LEU A 265 -39.71 -12.43 42.89
N THR A 266 -39.83 -13.29 41.89
CA THR A 266 -40.47 -14.62 42.06
C THR A 266 -39.65 -15.47 43.02
N ASP A 267 -40.32 -16.42 43.71
CA ASP A 267 -39.65 -17.33 44.66
C ASP A 267 -38.56 -18.17 43.99
N SER A 268 -38.66 -18.40 42.66
CA SER A 268 -37.64 -19.03 41.82
C SER A 268 -36.37 -18.14 41.67
N ASP A 269 -36.56 -16.84 41.56
CA ASP A 269 -35.42 -15.87 41.39
C ASP A 269 -34.70 -15.65 42.73
N LYS A 270 -35.44 -15.66 43.84
CA LYS A 270 -34.88 -15.63 45.20
C LYS A 270 -34.05 -16.88 45.50
N ALA A 271 -34.52 -18.08 45.08
CA ALA A 271 -33.79 -19.32 45.25
C ALA A 271 -32.49 -19.36 44.45
N LYS A 272 -32.50 -18.88 43.19
CA LYS A 272 -31.29 -18.76 42.36
C LYS A 272 -30.30 -17.73 42.92
N PHE A 273 -30.78 -16.65 43.49
CA PHE A 273 -29.93 -15.63 44.12
C PHE A 273 -29.23 -16.13 45.36
N ILE A 274 -29.95 -16.91 46.22
CA ILE A 274 -29.39 -17.54 47.39
C ILE A 274 -28.33 -18.60 47.01
N GLN A 275 -28.54 -19.33 45.91
CA GLN A 275 -27.59 -20.32 45.41
C GLN A 275 -26.31 -19.67 44.88
N LEU A 276 -26.41 -18.51 44.21
CA LEU A 276 -25.27 -17.69 43.75
C LEU A 276 -24.46 -17.12 44.94
N LEU A 277 -25.13 -16.66 46.00
CA LEU A 277 -24.47 -16.15 47.20
C LEU A 277 -23.77 -17.25 48.04
N SER A 278 -24.14 -18.50 47.84
CA SER A 278 -23.49 -19.65 48.50
C SER A 278 -22.20 -20.09 47.82
N ASN A 279 -21.85 -19.51 46.65
CA ASN A 279 -20.60 -19.79 45.98
C ASN A 279 -19.49 -18.92 46.61
N PRO A 280 -18.41 -19.53 47.18
CA PRO A 280 -17.34 -18.80 47.88
C PRO A 280 -16.55 -17.85 46.99
N GLU A 281 -16.46 -18.10 45.69
CA GLU A 281 -15.78 -17.20 44.74
C GLU A 281 -16.61 -15.94 44.50
N PHE A 282 -17.92 -16.08 44.40
CA PHE A 282 -18.84 -14.95 44.18
C PHE A 282 -18.96 -14.07 45.42
N ALA A 283 -18.97 -14.66 46.59
CA ALA A 283 -18.95 -13.95 47.89
C ALA A 283 -17.69 -13.11 48.07
N THR A 284 -16.54 -13.60 47.57
CA THR A 284 -15.26 -12.87 47.61
C THR A 284 -15.26 -11.68 46.63
N LEU A 285 -15.89 -11.84 45.48
CA LEU A 285 -15.99 -10.80 44.47
C LEU A 285 -16.88 -9.64 44.93
N ILE A 286 -18.02 -9.93 45.56
CA ILE A 286 -18.90 -8.93 46.16
C ILE A 286 -18.22 -8.17 47.30
N LYS A 287 -17.46 -8.84 48.13
CA LYS A 287 -16.70 -8.17 49.23
C LYS A 287 -15.64 -7.21 48.69
N SER A 288 -15.02 -7.50 47.55
CA SER A 288 -14.05 -6.61 46.92
C SER A 288 -14.71 -5.34 46.33
N PHE A 289 -15.95 -5.41 45.91
CA PHE A 289 -16.72 -4.27 45.43
C PHE A 289 -17.30 -3.37 46.52
N VAL A 290 -17.78 -3.98 47.61
CA VAL A 290 -18.40 -3.24 48.73
C VAL A 290 -17.35 -2.63 49.70
N GLY A 291 -16.14 -3.15 49.71
CA GLY A 291 -15.04 -2.64 50.53
C GLY A 291 -14.24 -1.45 49.94
N SER A 292 -14.69 -0.89 48.82
CA SER A 292 -14.04 0.24 48.11
C SER A 292 -14.90 1.52 48.12
N VAL A 293 -15.83 1.69 49.03
CA VAL A 293 -16.57 2.94 49.28
C VAL A 293 -16.16 3.51 50.63
#